data_9185c96c3f55f01837d5bfc6670480d1
#
_entry.id   9185c96c3f55f01837d5bfc6670480d1
#
_cell.length_a   1.000
_cell.length_b   1.000
_cell.length_c   1.000
_cell.angle_alpha   90.00
_cell.angle_beta   90.00
_cell.angle_gamma   90.00
#
_symmetry.space_group_name_H-M   'P 1'
#
loop_
_entity.id
_entity.type
_entity.pdbx_description
1 polymer ?
#
loop_
_entity_poly.entity_id
_entity_poly.type
_entity_poly.pdbx_seq_one_letter_code
_entity_poly.pdbx_strand_id
1 'polypeptide(L)'
;MALTTDEEAKVKLIIQAFDNAKQIGDLDLASMDTAGQYVELYDSLTGKASRMLLSDAVSQAGAEWCGIRYKDAKTETEVVGSLSMLRQLPTLLNLGGYLVQNDHSRRKLSPKTHLLLETGEAAALDGTMGHYQWGWDKPFYYQNYKLAGYTYETISFSKRKGFWNYYIPVGSRSAAGYAVYDSATQSLKSVGTATVPVFNKSILTLQTAAHKNGDLWFANERVMNFVTGMLKRLIFHNRSIQTDFNANLTTDGLHQGGTGLGCSESYPWDNGYLPLNALVEDGDALEVGSFKGSTTNKDGTAKDIEYSAIPNFYGLKNDYKALWCMSENMLINCNEDGSQSLYIDDSVGKTLFNLNSLDGHVLHSRAPYNNEGWKYPKAYNMSHLAFWPSEDGGSQSTYFGDGYHNPGSKSGLRGVVLLGSGGDGDYAGSVYADGNDGVGDARVSWSAFLC
;
A
#
# COMPACT_ATOMS: atom_id res chain seq x y z
N MET A 1 12.18 31.09 31.19
CA MET A 1 12.62 30.46 32.46
C MET A 1 14.03 29.96 32.21
N ALA A 2 15.04 30.41 32.97
CA ALA A 2 16.39 29.89 32.80
C ALA A 2 16.43 28.44 33.29
N LEU A 3 17.20 27.59 32.62
CA LEU A 3 17.43 26.21 33.05
C LEU A 3 18.16 26.21 34.40
N THR A 4 17.87 25.26 35.23
CA THR A 4 18.67 25.00 36.43
C THR A 4 20.02 24.46 36.04
N THR A 5 21.03 24.56 36.91
CA THR A 5 22.39 24.08 36.68
C THR A 5 22.40 22.56 36.34
N ASP A 6 21.48 21.80 36.91
CA ASP A 6 21.33 20.34 36.65
C ASP A 6 20.72 20.08 35.26
N GLU A 7 19.77 20.91 34.82
CA GLU A 7 19.17 20.85 33.48
C GLU A 7 20.17 21.26 32.41
N GLU A 8 21.00 22.30 32.66
CA GLU A 8 22.09 22.69 31.76
C GLU A 8 23.15 21.57 31.62
N ALA A 9 23.48 20.86 32.71
CA ALA A 9 24.40 19.74 32.66
C ALA A 9 23.85 18.56 31.85
N LYS A 10 22.57 18.26 32.00
CA LYS A 10 21.87 17.22 31.22
C LYS A 10 21.80 17.56 29.74
N VAL A 11 21.48 18.83 29.39
CA VAL A 11 21.46 19.32 28.00
C VAL A 11 22.86 19.23 27.38
N LYS A 12 23.93 19.62 28.10
CA LYS A 12 25.31 19.50 27.62
C LYS A 12 25.70 18.05 27.35
N LEU A 13 25.30 17.10 28.21
CA LEU A 13 25.54 15.66 28.04
C LEU A 13 24.85 15.12 26.77
N ILE A 14 23.64 15.57 26.52
CA ILE A 14 22.87 15.19 25.34
C ILE A 14 23.52 15.76 24.08
N ILE A 15 23.88 17.04 24.06
CA ILE A 15 24.59 17.69 22.94
C ILE A 15 25.89 16.98 22.67
N GLN A 16 26.68 16.64 23.70
CA GLN A 16 27.94 15.95 23.58
C GLN A 16 27.79 14.51 23.04
N ALA A 17 26.68 13.85 23.36
CA ALA A 17 26.33 12.54 22.77
C ALA A 17 25.98 12.65 21.29
N PHE A 18 25.28 13.72 20.87
CA PHE A 18 25.02 14.04 19.47
C PHE A 18 26.31 14.35 18.69
N ASP A 19 27.18 15.21 19.24
CA ASP A 19 28.43 15.63 18.59
C ASP A 19 29.43 14.47 18.42
N ASN A 20 29.38 13.46 19.29
CA ASN A 20 30.25 12.29 19.22
C ASN A 20 29.72 11.14 18.38
N ALA A 21 28.60 11.33 17.68
CA ALA A 21 27.95 10.32 16.82
C ALA A 21 27.74 8.94 17.53
N LYS A 22 27.68 8.92 18.87
CA LYS A 22 27.32 7.71 19.60
C LYS A 22 25.84 7.42 19.38
N GLN A 23 25.51 6.18 19.10
CA GLN A 23 24.12 5.76 18.95
C GLN A 23 23.39 6.01 20.28
N ILE A 24 22.26 6.72 20.21
CA ILE A 24 21.43 7.02 21.38
C ILE A 24 20.89 5.72 22.04
N GLY A 25 20.86 4.61 21.32
CA GLY A 25 20.59 3.29 21.87
C GLY A 25 21.57 2.83 22.95
N ASP A 26 22.76 3.43 23.05
CA ASP A 26 23.76 3.14 24.09
C ASP A 26 23.56 3.98 25.36
N LEU A 27 22.64 4.95 25.34
CA LEU A 27 22.30 5.72 26.53
C LEU A 27 21.30 4.93 27.38
N ASP A 28 21.61 4.77 28.66
CA ASP A 28 20.66 4.20 29.63
C ASP A 28 19.50 5.19 29.90
N LEU A 29 18.56 5.25 28.95
CA LEU A 29 17.39 6.11 29.04
C LEU A 29 16.39 5.67 30.11
N ALA A 30 16.55 4.47 30.68
CA ALA A 30 15.70 3.99 31.77
C ALA A 30 15.91 4.77 33.08
N SER A 31 17.05 5.46 33.21
CA SER A 31 17.37 6.32 34.37
C SER A 31 16.96 7.79 34.18
N MET A 32 16.48 8.19 33.01
CA MET A 32 16.11 9.59 32.71
C MET A 32 14.60 9.77 32.74
N ASP A 33 14.11 10.59 33.66
CA ASP A 33 12.72 11.07 33.59
C ASP A 33 12.61 12.15 32.50
N THR A 34 12.16 11.74 31.31
CA THR A 34 11.98 12.62 30.15
C THR A 34 10.57 13.18 30.03
N ALA A 35 9.67 12.83 30.94
CA ALA A 35 8.27 13.27 30.92
C ALA A 35 8.17 14.78 31.11
N GLY A 36 7.62 15.46 30.13
CA GLY A 36 7.41 16.93 30.16
C GLY A 36 8.66 17.78 29.94
N GLN A 37 9.82 17.20 29.62
CA GLN A 37 11.02 17.92 29.24
C GLN A 37 11.02 18.25 27.74
N TYR A 38 11.58 19.39 27.36
CA TYR A 38 11.65 19.86 25.98
C TYR A 38 13.07 20.19 25.58
N VAL A 39 13.43 19.91 24.33
CA VAL A 39 14.67 20.38 23.67
C VAL A 39 14.29 21.55 22.77
N GLU A 40 15.05 22.62 22.82
CA GLU A 40 14.96 23.67 21.81
C GLU A 40 15.81 23.27 20.61
N LEU A 41 15.16 23.20 19.46
CA LEU A 41 15.82 22.92 18.17
C LEU A 41 15.95 24.24 17.44
N TYR A 42 17.14 24.51 16.95
CA TYR A 42 17.40 25.68 16.13
C TYR A 42 17.67 25.27 14.69
N ASP A 43 16.82 25.70 13.79
CA ASP A 43 17.02 25.50 12.37
C ASP A 43 17.95 26.59 11.85
N SER A 44 19.18 26.20 11.54
CA SER A 44 20.23 27.11 11.04
C SER A 44 19.93 27.68 9.64
N LEU A 45 19.03 27.06 8.86
CA LEU A 45 18.65 27.54 7.54
C LEU A 45 17.54 28.60 7.60
N THR A 46 16.59 28.43 8.49
CA THR A 46 15.44 29.34 8.60
C THR A 46 15.55 30.33 9.76
N GLY A 47 16.51 30.15 10.67
CA GLY A 47 16.70 30.97 11.86
C GLY A 47 15.57 30.84 12.89
N LYS A 48 14.74 29.82 12.77
CA LYS A 48 13.59 29.59 13.67
C LYS A 48 13.94 28.61 14.78
N ALA A 49 13.55 28.94 15.99
CA ALA A 49 13.57 28.01 17.12
C ALA A 49 12.22 27.25 17.19
N SER A 50 12.29 25.95 17.42
CA SER A 50 11.16 25.08 17.70
C SER A 50 11.39 24.28 18.97
N ARG A 51 10.33 23.86 19.64
CA ARG A 51 10.42 22.97 20.82
C ARG A 51 9.94 21.58 20.47
N MET A 52 10.71 20.59 20.88
CA MET A 52 10.35 19.17 20.76
C MET A 52 10.45 18.55 22.15
N LEU A 53 9.51 17.64 22.49
CA LEU A 53 9.67 16.83 23.70
C LEU A 53 10.99 16.07 23.63
N LEU A 54 11.71 16.02 24.73
CA LEU A 54 12.99 15.32 24.80
C LEU A 54 12.82 13.84 24.44
N SER A 55 11.73 13.20 24.86
CA SER A 55 11.36 11.85 24.47
C SER A 55 11.25 11.69 22.96
N ASP A 56 10.68 12.67 22.28
CA ASP A 56 10.52 12.66 20.81
C ASP A 56 11.87 12.91 20.12
N ALA A 57 12.68 13.85 20.64
CA ALA A 57 14.00 14.12 20.11
C ALA A 57 14.93 12.90 20.24
N VAL A 58 14.91 12.24 21.38
CA VAL A 58 15.66 11.01 21.65
C VAL A 58 15.18 9.86 20.80
N SER A 59 13.88 9.73 20.59
CA SER A 59 13.32 8.68 19.71
C SER A 59 13.59 8.91 18.22
N GLN A 60 13.79 10.16 17.82
CA GLN A 60 14.11 10.51 16.42
C GLN A 60 15.61 10.43 16.12
N ALA A 61 16.45 10.82 17.07
CA ALA A 61 17.91 10.77 16.89
C ALA A 61 18.41 9.33 17.00
N GLY A 62 19.03 8.84 15.92
CA GLY A 62 19.52 7.47 15.83
C GLY A 62 18.44 6.40 15.69
N ALA A 63 17.20 6.79 15.41
CA ALA A 63 16.13 5.84 15.19
C ALA A 63 16.40 4.96 13.97
N GLU A 64 16.47 3.66 14.16
CA GLU A 64 16.51 2.65 13.09
C GLU A 64 15.12 2.37 12.50
N TRP A 65 14.22 3.33 12.62
CA TRP A 65 12.83 3.26 12.17
C TRP A 65 12.34 4.62 11.69
N CYS A 66 11.33 4.60 10.82
CA CYS A 66 10.62 5.79 10.37
C CYS A 66 9.13 5.51 10.23
N GLY A 67 8.33 6.57 10.10
CA GLY A 67 6.91 6.40 9.89
C GLY A 67 6.13 7.70 9.97
N ILE A 68 4.83 7.55 10.16
CA ILE A 68 3.86 8.63 10.29
C ILE A 68 3.01 8.45 11.55
N ARG A 69 2.45 9.57 12.04
CA ARG A 69 1.40 9.56 13.06
C ARG A 69 0.29 10.53 12.70
N TYR A 70 -0.90 10.27 13.20
CA TYR A 70 -2.07 11.10 12.96
C TYR A 70 -3.13 10.93 14.06
N LYS A 71 -3.98 11.94 14.28
CA LYS A 71 -5.04 11.89 15.30
C LYS A 71 -6.34 12.63 14.93
N ASP A 72 -6.30 13.50 13.95
CA ASP A 72 -7.41 14.35 13.54
C ASP A 72 -7.99 13.96 12.17
N ALA A 73 -8.89 14.80 11.66
CA ALA A 73 -9.55 14.54 10.37
C ALA A 73 -8.69 14.88 9.14
N LYS A 74 -7.52 15.52 9.30
CA LYS A 74 -6.65 15.87 8.17
C LYS A 74 -6.12 14.62 7.50
N THR A 75 -6.00 14.66 6.19
CA THR A 75 -5.36 13.55 5.44
C THR A 75 -3.85 13.55 5.61
N GLU A 76 -3.24 14.73 5.74
CA GLU A 76 -1.80 14.88 6.00
C GLU A 76 -1.44 14.30 7.37
N THR A 77 -0.25 13.77 7.47
CA THR A 77 0.26 13.12 8.67
C THR A 77 1.53 13.78 9.16
N GLU A 78 1.88 13.55 10.42
CA GLU A 78 3.14 13.99 11.01
C GLU A 78 4.19 12.89 10.84
N VAL A 79 5.39 13.26 10.39
CA VAL A 79 6.53 12.33 10.28
C VAL A 79 7.08 12.02 11.68
N VAL A 80 7.44 10.76 11.91
CA VAL A 80 8.06 10.29 13.15
C VAL A 80 9.25 9.37 12.88
N GLY A 81 10.18 9.31 13.83
CA GLY A 81 11.40 8.52 13.67
C GLY A 81 12.42 9.20 12.76
N SER A 82 13.21 8.43 12.04
CA SER A 82 14.28 8.94 11.18
C SER A 82 13.77 9.57 9.88
N LEU A 83 13.85 10.89 9.77
CA LEU A 83 13.54 11.61 8.55
C LEU A 83 14.44 11.17 7.38
N SER A 84 15.73 10.94 7.64
CA SER A 84 16.68 10.45 6.63
C SER A 84 16.27 9.07 6.08
N MET A 85 15.84 8.17 6.97
CA MET A 85 15.34 6.86 6.57
C MET A 85 14.06 6.96 5.73
N LEU A 86 13.12 7.83 6.13
CA LEU A 86 11.87 8.02 5.40
C LEU A 86 12.11 8.57 3.97
N ARG A 87 13.00 9.55 3.81
CA ARG A 87 13.41 10.08 2.50
C ARG A 87 14.02 9.01 1.58
N GLN A 88 14.78 8.09 2.16
CA GLN A 88 15.50 7.06 1.44
C GLN A 88 14.72 5.74 1.35
N LEU A 89 13.49 5.70 1.86
CA LEU A 89 12.71 4.47 1.96
C LEU A 89 12.59 3.71 0.63
N PRO A 90 12.30 4.34 -0.52
CA PRO A 90 12.28 3.64 -1.80
C PRO A 90 13.61 2.98 -2.14
N THR A 91 14.72 3.66 -1.91
CA THR A 91 16.08 3.13 -2.15
C THR A 91 16.44 2.03 -1.16
N LEU A 92 16.14 2.23 0.13
CA LEU A 92 16.44 1.25 1.18
C LEU A 92 15.68 -0.07 0.98
N LEU A 93 14.46 0.00 0.48
CA LEU A 93 13.64 -1.16 0.14
C LEU A 93 13.97 -1.72 -1.25
N ASN A 94 14.75 -0.98 -2.05
CA ASN A 94 14.98 -1.27 -3.47
C ASN A 94 13.65 -1.40 -4.24
N LEU A 95 12.71 -0.47 -4.00
CA LEU A 95 11.41 -0.46 -4.70
C LEU A 95 11.62 -0.37 -6.20
N GLY A 96 10.78 -1.09 -6.95
CA GLY A 96 10.76 -0.97 -8.41
C GLY A 96 10.37 -2.24 -9.13
N GLY A 97 10.70 -2.28 -10.44
CA GLY A 97 10.39 -3.39 -11.33
C GLY A 97 11.33 -4.57 -11.18
N TYR A 98 10.77 -5.78 -11.31
CA TYR A 98 11.49 -7.05 -11.26
C TYR A 98 10.93 -8.04 -12.29
N LEU A 99 11.79 -8.96 -12.74
CA LEU A 99 11.37 -10.22 -13.34
C LEU A 99 11.50 -11.32 -12.28
N VAL A 100 10.38 -11.94 -11.92
CA VAL A 100 10.30 -12.95 -10.84
C VAL A 100 9.92 -14.29 -11.41
N GLN A 101 10.76 -15.30 -11.20
CA GLN A 101 10.50 -16.68 -11.62
C GLN A 101 9.50 -17.38 -10.70
N ASN A 102 8.96 -18.51 -11.10
CA ASN A 102 8.02 -19.28 -10.30
C ASN A 102 8.60 -19.77 -8.96
N ASP A 103 9.93 -19.91 -8.86
CA ASP A 103 10.67 -20.23 -7.63
C ASP A 103 10.99 -18.97 -6.78
N HIS A 104 10.44 -17.81 -7.14
CA HIS A 104 10.65 -16.49 -6.52
C HIS A 104 12.06 -15.93 -6.68
N SER A 105 12.96 -16.55 -7.43
CA SER A 105 14.20 -15.91 -7.84
C SER A 105 13.89 -14.69 -8.70
N ARG A 106 14.64 -13.60 -8.51
CA ARG A 106 14.30 -12.32 -9.13
C ARG A 106 15.49 -11.59 -9.71
N ARG A 107 15.23 -10.84 -10.76
CA ARG A 107 16.18 -9.93 -11.39
C ARG A 107 15.58 -8.53 -11.42
N LYS A 108 16.33 -7.54 -10.93
CA LYS A 108 15.92 -6.15 -10.94
C LYS A 108 15.90 -5.61 -12.36
N LEU A 109 14.86 -4.87 -12.70
CA LEU A 109 14.77 -4.08 -13.92
C LEU A 109 15.48 -2.74 -13.75
N SER A 110 15.87 -2.14 -14.86
CA SER A 110 16.45 -0.81 -14.86
C SER A 110 15.45 0.23 -14.34
N PRO A 111 15.82 1.08 -13.38
CA PRO A 111 14.92 2.12 -12.89
C PRO A 111 14.58 3.19 -13.93
N LYS A 112 15.33 3.25 -15.05
CA LYS A 112 15.09 4.20 -16.13
C LYS A 112 14.08 3.71 -17.16
N THR A 113 14.06 2.39 -17.38
CA THR A 113 13.12 1.74 -18.31
C THR A 113 13.04 0.25 -17.99
N HIS A 114 11.84 -0.29 -17.90
CA HIS A 114 11.67 -1.72 -17.65
C HIS A 114 11.95 -2.60 -18.88
N LEU A 115 12.28 -2.01 -20.02
CA LEU A 115 12.75 -2.77 -21.20
C LEU A 115 14.18 -3.32 -21.04
N LEU A 116 14.88 -2.94 -19.98
CA LEU A 116 16.22 -3.39 -19.65
C LEU A 116 16.27 -3.97 -18.23
N LEU A 117 17.16 -4.93 -18.01
CA LEU A 117 17.62 -5.30 -16.67
C LEU A 117 18.52 -4.18 -16.10
N GLU A 118 18.71 -4.15 -14.79
CA GLU A 118 19.63 -3.22 -14.13
C GLU A 118 21.08 -3.38 -14.65
N THR A 119 21.46 -4.57 -15.14
CA THR A 119 22.73 -4.87 -15.78
C THR A 119 22.89 -4.26 -17.18
N GLY A 120 21.80 -3.72 -17.78
CA GLY A 120 21.77 -3.16 -19.12
C GLY A 120 21.36 -4.17 -20.23
N GLU A 121 21.16 -5.42 -19.90
CA GLU A 121 20.65 -6.43 -20.85
C GLU A 121 19.17 -6.19 -21.16
N ALA A 122 18.71 -6.58 -22.36
CA ALA A 122 17.30 -6.50 -22.74
C ALA A 122 16.42 -7.39 -21.83
N ALA A 123 15.32 -6.83 -21.36
CA ALA A 123 14.33 -7.55 -20.57
C ALA A 123 13.16 -7.99 -21.46
N ALA A 124 12.80 -9.27 -21.42
CA ALA A 124 11.57 -9.77 -22.02
C ALA A 124 10.44 -9.74 -20.99
N LEU A 125 9.43 -8.91 -21.24
CA LEU A 125 8.28 -8.70 -20.34
C LEU A 125 7.06 -9.55 -20.74
N ASP A 126 7.24 -10.55 -21.58
CA ASP A 126 6.21 -11.46 -22.09
C ASP A 126 6.00 -12.71 -21.22
N GLY A 127 6.72 -12.80 -20.10
CA GLY A 127 6.71 -13.94 -19.17
C GLY A 127 7.80 -14.99 -19.45
N THR A 128 8.56 -14.90 -20.54
CA THR A 128 9.66 -15.86 -20.85
C THR A 128 10.85 -15.69 -19.90
N MET A 129 11.07 -14.50 -19.38
CA MET A 129 12.12 -14.19 -18.40
C MET A 129 11.61 -14.09 -16.96
N GLY A 130 10.39 -14.54 -16.69
CA GLY A 130 9.69 -14.45 -15.41
C GLY A 130 8.53 -13.46 -15.44
N HIS A 131 7.77 -13.40 -14.35
CA HIS A 131 6.65 -12.49 -14.19
C HIS A 131 7.16 -11.05 -14.06
N TYR A 132 6.53 -10.11 -14.76
CA TYR A 132 6.79 -8.68 -14.65
C TYR A 132 6.14 -8.14 -13.38
N GLN A 133 6.94 -7.90 -12.35
CA GLN A 133 6.48 -7.58 -11.00
C GLN A 133 7.03 -6.22 -10.54
N TRP A 134 6.29 -5.54 -9.70
CA TRP A 134 6.75 -4.48 -8.83
C TRP A 134 6.89 -5.01 -7.41
N GLY A 135 7.90 -4.56 -6.69
CA GLY A 135 8.07 -4.99 -5.31
C GLY A 135 9.30 -4.41 -4.63
N TRP A 136 9.73 -5.11 -3.58
CA TRP A 136 10.90 -4.78 -2.76
C TRP A 136 11.72 -6.04 -2.50
N ASP A 137 13.02 -5.88 -2.26
CA ASP A 137 13.97 -6.99 -2.02
C ASP A 137 14.57 -6.99 -0.61
N LYS A 138 14.17 -6.08 0.26
CA LYS A 138 14.59 -6.01 1.65
C LYS A 138 13.41 -6.28 2.57
N PRO A 139 13.45 -7.32 3.41
CA PRO A 139 12.42 -7.55 4.41
C PRO A 139 12.47 -6.44 5.46
N PHE A 140 11.33 -6.15 6.07
CA PHE A 140 11.21 -5.14 7.11
C PHE A 140 10.14 -5.51 8.15
N TYR A 141 10.05 -4.73 9.21
CA TYR A 141 9.01 -4.86 10.23
C TYR A 141 8.06 -3.66 10.15
N TYR A 142 6.78 -3.93 10.23
CA TYR A 142 5.73 -2.92 10.33
C TYR A 142 5.10 -2.94 11.72
N GLN A 143 4.71 -1.77 12.21
CA GLN A 143 4.00 -1.59 13.46
C GLN A 143 2.87 -0.59 13.29
N ASN A 144 1.71 -0.95 13.84
CA ASN A 144 0.58 -0.06 14.01
C ASN A 144 0.19 -0.05 15.49
N TYR A 145 0.13 1.14 16.10
CA TYR A 145 -0.21 1.26 17.50
C TYR A 145 -0.81 2.64 17.82
N LYS A 146 -1.52 2.74 18.94
CA LYS A 146 -2.06 3.98 19.46
C LYS A 146 -1.28 4.43 20.70
N LEU A 147 -0.87 5.69 20.71
CA LEU A 147 -0.15 6.29 21.85
C LEU A 147 -0.54 7.77 21.98
N ALA A 148 -0.91 8.21 23.17
CA ALA A 148 -1.28 9.61 23.49
C ALA A 148 -2.32 10.21 22.51
N GLY A 149 -3.30 9.42 22.09
CA GLY A 149 -4.35 9.83 21.16
C GLY A 149 -3.97 9.83 19.68
N TYR A 150 -2.72 9.55 19.36
CA TYR A 150 -2.27 9.36 17.98
C TYR A 150 -2.31 7.89 17.57
N THR A 151 -2.58 7.66 16.30
CA THR A 151 -2.28 6.39 15.63
C THR A 151 -0.94 6.52 14.94
N TYR A 152 -0.09 5.51 15.07
CA TYR A 152 1.24 5.41 14.46
C TYR A 152 1.25 4.28 13.44
N GLU A 153 1.83 4.54 12.28
CA GLU A 153 2.25 3.55 11.30
C GLU A 153 3.76 3.70 11.10
N THR A 154 4.54 2.69 11.43
CA THR A 154 6.01 2.77 11.41
C THR A 154 6.64 1.53 10.82
N ILE A 155 7.79 1.69 10.20
CA ILE A 155 8.63 0.58 9.73
C ILE A 155 10.04 0.66 10.27
N SER A 156 10.68 -0.51 10.35
CA SER A 156 12.09 -0.67 10.76
C SER A 156 12.71 -1.88 10.06
N PHE A 157 14.04 -1.89 9.89
CA PHE A 157 14.75 -3.06 9.36
C PHE A 157 15.16 -4.05 10.44
N SER A 158 14.95 -3.70 11.71
CA SER A 158 15.15 -4.57 12.85
C SER A 158 13.89 -4.63 13.71
N LYS A 159 13.70 -5.74 14.43
CA LYS A 159 12.57 -5.91 15.35
C LYS A 159 12.69 -4.96 16.53
N ARG A 160 11.72 -4.05 16.72
CA ARG A 160 11.72 -3.10 17.85
C ARG A 160 11.29 -3.79 19.13
N LYS A 161 12.07 -3.61 20.20
CA LYS A 161 11.76 -4.14 21.53
C LYS A 161 10.54 -3.43 22.13
N GLY A 162 9.65 -4.19 22.77
CA GLY A 162 8.49 -3.64 23.46
C GLY A 162 7.28 -3.30 22.58
N PHE A 163 7.36 -3.52 21.26
CA PHE A 163 6.27 -3.29 20.33
C PHE A 163 5.86 -4.56 19.61
N TRP A 164 4.59 -4.64 19.24
CA TRP A 164 4.12 -5.66 18.30
C TRP A 164 4.68 -5.37 16.92
N ASN A 165 5.33 -6.35 16.32
CA ASN A 165 5.95 -6.20 15.00
C ASN A 165 5.36 -7.23 14.03
N TYR A 166 4.89 -6.76 12.87
CA TYR A 166 4.60 -7.62 11.73
C TYR A 166 5.85 -7.73 10.86
N TYR A 167 6.32 -8.94 10.65
CA TYR A 167 7.40 -9.19 9.70
C TYR A 167 6.84 -9.17 8.28
N ILE A 168 7.39 -8.32 7.43
CA ILE A 168 7.07 -8.22 6.02
C ILE A 168 8.22 -8.81 5.24
N PRO A 169 8.04 -9.99 4.62
CA PRO A 169 9.09 -10.60 3.80
C PRO A 169 9.29 -9.81 2.50
N VAL A 170 10.28 -10.20 1.75
CA VAL A 170 10.41 -9.78 0.34
C VAL A 170 9.13 -10.12 -0.40
N GLY A 171 8.60 -9.17 -1.17
CA GLY A 171 7.32 -9.34 -1.84
C GLY A 171 7.24 -8.60 -3.17
N SER A 172 6.26 -8.99 -3.97
CA SER A 172 6.01 -8.35 -5.26
C SER A 172 4.58 -8.60 -5.76
N ARG A 173 4.12 -7.75 -6.67
CA ARG A 173 2.83 -7.88 -7.37
C ARG A 173 2.98 -7.41 -8.82
N SER A 174 1.99 -7.71 -9.67
CA SER A 174 1.98 -7.25 -11.07
C SER A 174 2.33 -5.77 -11.20
N ALA A 175 3.44 -5.46 -11.88
CA ALA A 175 3.93 -4.11 -12.06
C ALA A 175 3.02 -3.23 -12.92
N ALA A 176 2.32 -3.84 -13.88
CA ALA A 176 1.34 -3.18 -14.73
C ALA A 176 -0.04 -2.98 -14.06
N GLY A 177 -0.13 -3.21 -12.74
CA GLY A 177 -1.37 -3.18 -11.96
C GLY A 177 -2.16 -4.48 -12.00
N TYR A 178 -2.19 -5.16 -13.15
CA TYR A 178 -3.00 -6.36 -13.37
C TYR A 178 -2.22 -7.48 -14.06
N ALA A 179 -2.74 -8.70 -13.99
CA ALA A 179 -2.24 -9.90 -14.66
C ALA A 179 -3.02 -10.20 -15.95
N VAL A 180 -2.59 -11.20 -16.69
CA VAL A 180 -3.31 -11.83 -17.79
C VAL A 180 -3.63 -13.29 -17.45
N TYR A 181 -4.68 -13.84 -18.06
CA TYR A 181 -5.02 -15.26 -17.97
C TYR A 181 -4.52 -16.00 -19.21
N ASP A 182 -3.58 -16.89 -19.02
CA ASP A 182 -3.11 -17.78 -20.07
C ASP A 182 -4.08 -18.97 -20.19
N SER A 183 -4.85 -19.01 -21.26
CA SER A 183 -5.87 -20.04 -21.49
C SER A 183 -5.27 -21.41 -21.79
N ALA A 184 -4.04 -21.47 -22.29
CA ALA A 184 -3.37 -22.74 -22.63
C ALA A 184 -2.90 -23.48 -21.37
N THR A 185 -2.36 -22.74 -20.39
CA THR A 185 -1.89 -23.30 -19.11
C THR A 185 -2.90 -23.13 -17.98
N GLN A 186 -3.96 -22.37 -18.20
CA GLN A 186 -4.94 -21.97 -17.18
C GLN A 186 -4.29 -21.29 -15.97
N SER A 187 -3.24 -20.50 -16.21
CA SER A 187 -2.49 -19.80 -15.15
C SER A 187 -2.61 -18.29 -15.29
N LEU A 188 -2.40 -17.57 -14.19
CA LEU A 188 -2.16 -16.13 -14.22
C LEU A 188 -0.70 -15.86 -14.59
N LYS A 189 -0.49 -14.83 -15.42
CA LYS A 189 0.83 -14.30 -15.75
C LYS A 189 0.84 -12.80 -15.54
N SER A 190 1.92 -12.30 -14.98
CA SER A 190 2.17 -10.86 -14.96
C SER A 190 3.14 -10.53 -16.10
N VAL A 191 2.67 -9.72 -17.05
CA VAL A 191 3.42 -9.36 -18.27
C VAL A 191 3.30 -7.86 -18.55
N GLY A 192 4.27 -7.29 -19.26
CA GLY A 192 4.27 -5.91 -19.73
C GLY A 192 4.09 -5.77 -21.23
N THR A 193 3.63 -6.81 -21.91
CA THR A 193 3.45 -6.83 -23.38
C THR A 193 1.99 -6.93 -23.81
N ALA A 194 1.10 -7.34 -22.89
CA ALA A 194 -0.31 -7.52 -23.22
C ALA A 194 -1.06 -6.17 -23.30
N THR A 195 -2.09 -6.16 -24.12
CA THR A 195 -2.99 -5.01 -24.28
C THR A 195 -4.27 -5.12 -23.46
N VAL A 196 -4.56 -6.29 -22.89
CA VAL A 196 -5.80 -6.54 -22.14
C VAL A 196 -5.46 -7.32 -20.85
N PRO A 197 -5.87 -6.82 -19.66
CA PRO A 197 -5.77 -7.56 -18.42
C PRO A 197 -6.73 -8.75 -18.37
N VAL A 198 -6.55 -9.65 -17.40
CA VAL A 198 -7.56 -10.66 -17.11
C VAL A 198 -8.86 -9.97 -16.65
N PHE A 199 -10.00 -10.43 -17.16
CA PHE A 199 -11.31 -9.97 -16.74
C PHE A 199 -12.35 -11.07 -16.83
N ASN A 200 -13.55 -10.83 -16.27
CA ASN A 200 -14.70 -11.73 -16.32
C ASN A 200 -14.36 -13.14 -15.80
N LYS A 201 -13.62 -13.21 -14.69
CA LYS A 201 -13.30 -14.44 -13.97
C LYS A 201 -13.69 -14.28 -12.51
N SER A 202 -14.23 -15.36 -11.91
CA SER A 202 -14.47 -15.40 -10.47
C SER A 202 -13.16 -15.49 -9.70
N ILE A 203 -13.17 -15.08 -8.44
CA ILE A 203 -11.97 -15.20 -7.59
C ILE A 203 -11.56 -16.66 -7.40
N LEU A 204 -12.49 -17.60 -7.40
CA LEU A 204 -12.19 -19.05 -7.37
C LEU A 204 -11.34 -19.49 -8.57
N THR A 205 -11.68 -18.97 -9.76
CA THR A 205 -10.89 -19.24 -10.98
C THR A 205 -9.53 -18.56 -10.91
N LEU A 206 -9.47 -17.32 -10.45
CA LEU A 206 -8.25 -16.53 -10.36
C LEU A 206 -7.27 -17.12 -9.34
N GLN A 207 -7.77 -17.54 -8.17
CA GLN A 207 -7.02 -18.23 -7.14
C GLN A 207 -6.38 -19.51 -7.71
N THR A 208 -7.18 -20.38 -8.33
CA THR A 208 -6.68 -21.61 -8.95
C THR A 208 -5.61 -21.32 -10.01
N ALA A 209 -5.82 -20.26 -10.80
CA ALA A 209 -4.87 -19.88 -11.87
C ALA A 209 -3.56 -19.29 -11.32
N ALA A 210 -3.60 -18.55 -10.21
CA ALA A 210 -2.40 -18.04 -9.55
C ALA A 210 -1.53 -19.21 -9.03
N HIS A 211 -2.14 -20.15 -8.32
CA HIS A 211 -1.47 -21.31 -7.74
C HIS A 211 -0.91 -22.31 -8.77
N LYS A 212 -1.25 -22.19 -10.07
CA LYS A 212 -0.57 -22.92 -11.14
C LYS A 212 0.91 -22.53 -11.29
N ASN A 213 1.31 -21.38 -10.81
CA ASN A 213 2.70 -20.93 -10.79
C ASN A 213 3.49 -21.47 -9.58
N GLY A 214 2.79 -21.98 -8.57
CA GLY A 214 3.34 -22.53 -7.32
C GLY A 214 2.48 -22.13 -6.12
N ASP A 215 2.64 -22.82 -5.00
CA ASP A 215 1.80 -22.66 -3.80
C ASP A 215 1.89 -21.28 -3.12
N LEU A 216 2.96 -20.53 -3.41
CA LEU A 216 3.20 -19.20 -2.88
C LEU A 216 2.86 -18.07 -3.88
N TRP A 217 2.12 -18.38 -4.94
CA TRP A 217 1.61 -17.41 -5.90
C TRP A 217 0.11 -17.21 -5.70
N PHE A 218 -0.29 -15.95 -5.52
CA PHE A 218 -1.65 -15.56 -5.11
C PHE A 218 -2.28 -14.58 -6.10
N ALA A 219 -3.61 -14.56 -6.13
CA ALA A 219 -4.39 -13.57 -6.85
C ALA A 219 -4.94 -12.51 -5.86
N ASN A 220 -4.49 -11.24 -6.00
CA ASN A 220 -4.97 -10.14 -5.17
C ASN A 220 -4.80 -10.40 -3.65
N GLU A 221 -3.62 -10.85 -3.25
CA GLU A 221 -3.33 -11.18 -1.86
C GLU A 221 -3.43 -9.93 -0.96
N ARG A 222 -4.10 -10.07 0.19
CA ARG A 222 -4.40 -8.96 1.11
C ARG A 222 -3.18 -8.24 1.65
N VAL A 223 -2.10 -8.98 1.96
CA VAL A 223 -0.87 -8.40 2.52
C VAL A 223 -0.19 -7.50 1.49
N MET A 224 -0.18 -7.92 0.21
CA MET A 224 0.36 -7.11 -0.88
C MET A 224 -0.43 -5.82 -1.08
N ASN A 225 -1.77 -5.89 -0.99
CA ASN A 225 -2.61 -4.70 -1.04
C ASN A 225 -2.34 -3.78 0.16
N PHE A 226 -2.27 -4.36 1.37
CA PHE A 226 -1.97 -3.62 2.59
C PHE A 226 -0.62 -2.91 2.51
N VAL A 227 0.45 -3.64 2.15
CA VAL A 227 1.81 -3.10 2.09
C VAL A 227 1.93 -2.02 1.02
N THR A 228 1.33 -2.21 -0.15
CA THR A 228 1.30 -1.20 -1.22
C THR A 228 0.69 0.11 -0.70
N GLY A 229 -0.49 0.05 -0.09
CA GLY A 229 -1.17 1.23 0.46
C GLY A 229 -0.40 1.85 1.64
N MET A 230 0.17 1.04 2.50
CA MET A 230 0.99 1.48 3.62
C MET A 230 2.24 2.24 3.14
N LEU A 231 2.99 1.70 2.16
CA LEU A 231 4.17 2.36 1.60
C LEU A 231 3.81 3.70 0.95
N LYS A 232 2.69 3.78 0.22
CA LYS A 232 2.19 5.05 -0.32
C LYS A 232 1.94 6.07 0.79
N ARG A 233 1.21 5.69 1.84
CA ARG A 233 0.93 6.61 2.97
C ARG A 233 2.20 7.07 3.67
N LEU A 234 3.18 6.20 3.87
CA LEU A 234 4.46 6.56 4.48
C LEU A 234 5.27 7.53 3.61
N ILE A 235 5.41 7.23 2.32
CA ILE A 235 6.26 8.01 1.39
C ILE A 235 5.64 9.38 1.13
N PHE A 236 4.33 9.46 0.99
CA PHE A 236 3.61 10.72 0.80
C PHE A 236 3.25 11.42 2.13
N HIS A 237 3.51 10.79 3.27
CA HIS A 237 3.05 11.20 4.60
C HIS A 237 1.61 11.74 4.58
N ASN A 238 0.73 11.02 3.89
CA ASN A 238 -0.67 11.35 3.68
C ASN A 238 -1.53 10.07 3.76
N ARG A 239 -2.67 10.16 4.43
CA ARG A 239 -3.61 9.03 4.54
C ARG A 239 -4.41 8.81 3.26
N SER A 240 -4.73 9.89 2.53
CA SER A 240 -5.37 9.81 1.22
C SER A 240 -4.32 9.77 0.12
N ILE A 241 -4.23 8.65 -0.59
CA ILE A 241 -3.33 8.52 -1.74
C ILE A 241 -3.88 9.20 -3.00
N GLN A 242 -5.14 9.62 -2.98
CA GLN A 242 -5.83 10.27 -4.11
C GLN A 242 -5.60 11.78 -4.17
N THR A 243 -4.87 12.36 -3.21
CA THR A 243 -4.49 13.77 -3.27
C THR A 243 -3.68 14.04 -4.53
N ASP A 244 -3.80 15.26 -5.06
CA ASP A 244 -3.10 15.65 -6.29
C ASP A 244 -1.61 15.35 -6.19
N PHE A 245 -1.08 14.76 -7.24
CA PHE A 245 0.35 14.48 -7.36
C PHE A 245 1.13 15.79 -7.44
N ASN A 246 2.18 15.90 -6.62
CA ASN A 246 3.09 17.04 -6.65
C ASN A 246 4.54 16.54 -6.77
N ALA A 247 5.17 16.84 -7.88
CA ALA A 247 6.57 16.46 -8.15
C ALA A 247 7.58 17.22 -7.27
N ASN A 248 7.20 18.35 -6.66
CA ASN A 248 8.08 19.14 -5.80
C ASN A 248 8.18 18.47 -4.42
N LEU A 249 9.37 18.46 -3.87
CA LEU A 249 9.59 18.03 -2.49
C LEU A 249 9.29 19.17 -1.51
N THR A 250 8.97 18.80 -0.28
CA THR A 250 8.95 19.73 0.85
C THR A 250 10.35 20.26 1.14
N THR A 251 10.48 21.30 1.98
CA THR A 251 11.77 21.79 2.48
C THR A 251 12.56 20.69 3.21
N ASP A 252 11.86 19.75 3.82
CA ASP A 252 12.44 18.57 4.47
C ASP A 252 12.82 17.45 3.49
N GLY A 253 12.65 17.66 2.18
CA GLY A 253 12.99 16.69 1.14
C GLY A 253 12.06 15.48 1.09
N LEU A 254 10.81 15.63 1.52
CA LEU A 254 9.77 14.62 1.45
C LEU A 254 8.84 14.84 0.25
N HIS A 255 8.31 13.79 -0.30
CA HIS A 255 7.23 13.86 -1.28
C HIS A 255 5.96 14.45 -0.63
N GLN A 256 5.14 15.11 -1.43
CA GLN A 256 3.87 15.69 -0.99
C GLN A 256 2.75 15.35 -1.99
N GLY A 257 1.51 15.42 -1.49
CA GLY A 257 0.38 14.97 -2.27
C GLY A 257 0.19 13.45 -2.18
N GLY A 258 -0.19 12.85 -3.28
CA GLY A 258 -0.43 11.42 -3.44
C GLY A 258 -0.15 10.99 -4.87
N THR A 259 -0.81 9.96 -5.33
CA THR A 259 -0.70 9.49 -6.72
C THR A 259 -1.83 10.03 -7.63
N GLY A 260 -2.59 11.01 -7.14
CA GLY A 260 -3.73 11.61 -7.85
C GLY A 260 -4.96 10.71 -7.83
N LEU A 261 -5.99 11.14 -8.56
CA LEU A 261 -7.28 10.43 -8.59
C LEU A 261 -7.25 9.06 -9.29
N GLY A 262 -6.12 8.68 -9.88
CA GLY A 262 -6.03 7.49 -10.71
C GLY A 262 -6.68 7.68 -12.08
N CYS A 263 -6.48 6.71 -12.96
CA CYS A 263 -7.08 6.71 -14.30
C CYS A 263 -8.60 6.61 -14.20
N SER A 264 -9.29 7.73 -14.39
CA SER A 264 -10.72 7.90 -14.10
C SER A 264 -11.64 7.79 -15.32
N GLU A 265 -11.14 7.31 -16.43
CA GLU A 265 -11.97 7.08 -17.59
C GLU A 265 -13.06 6.05 -17.23
N SER A 266 -14.25 6.30 -17.76
CA SER A 266 -15.43 5.49 -17.53
C SER A 266 -15.16 3.99 -17.74
N TYR A 267 -16.07 3.19 -17.29
CA TYR A 267 -16.00 1.72 -17.31
C TYR A 267 -15.17 1.14 -18.45
N PRO A 268 -14.26 0.19 -18.19
CA PRO A 268 -13.35 -0.34 -19.20
C PRO A 268 -14.05 -0.87 -20.46
N TRP A 269 -15.29 -1.36 -20.32
CA TRP A 269 -16.08 -1.85 -21.45
C TRP A 269 -16.67 -0.76 -22.36
N ASP A 270 -16.69 0.49 -21.93
CA ASP A 270 -17.13 1.60 -22.76
C ASP A 270 -15.94 2.26 -23.46
N ASN A 271 -14.79 2.34 -22.79
CA ASN A 271 -13.59 3.03 -23.25
C ASN A 271 -12.42 2.09 -23.58
N GLY A 272 -12.58 0.77 -23.40
CA GLY A 272 -11.54 -0.21 -23.54
C GLY A 272 -10.67 -0.32 -22.26
N TYR A 273 -9.84 -1.34 -22.22
CA TYR A 273 -8.92 -1.56 -21.09
C TYR A 273 -7.62 -0.79 -21.32
N LEU A 274 -7.11 -0.14 -20.28
CA LEU A 274 -5.76 0.42 -20.31
C LEU A 274 -4.75 -0.71 -20.57
N PRO A 275 -3.92 -0.62 -21.62
CA PRO A 275 -2.98 -1.67 -21.95
C PRO A 275 -1.92 -1.86 -20.86
N LEU A 276 -1.56 -3.11 -20.57
CA LEU A 276 -0.55 -3.44 -19.55
C LEU A 276 0.87 -2.98 -19.95
N ASN A 277 1.11 -2.73 -21.23
CA ASN A 277 2.36 -2.18 -21.74
C ASN A 277 2.44 -0.65 -21.65
N ALA A 278 1.38 0.02 -21.18
CA ALA A 278 1.46 1.45 -20.92
C ALA A 278 2.51 1.75 -19.84
N LEU A 279 3.27 2.80 -20.04
CA LEU A 279 4.30 3.30 -19.10
C LEU A 279 5.45 2.31 -18.77
N VAL A 280 5.64 1.24 -19.54
CA VAL A 280 6.76 0.32 -19.31
C VAL A 280 8.12 1.01 -19.52
N GLU A 281 8.19 1.96 -20.45
CA GLU A 281 9.40 2.72 -20.75
C GLU A 281 9.76 3.73 -19.65
N ASP A 282 8.80 4.11 -18.81
CA ASP A 282 9.02 5.09 -17.73
C ASP A 282 9.75 4.49 -16.51
N GLY A 283 9.94 3.18 -16.48
CA GLY A 283 10.70 2.49 -15.43
C GLY A 283 10.09 2.67 -14.03
N ASP A 284 10.98 2.94 -13.05
CA ASP A 284 10.64 3.14 -11.62
C ASP A 284 10.27 4.60 -11.32
N ALA A 285 9.70 5.35 -12.28
CA ALA A 285 9.29 6.72 -12.04
C ALA A 285 8.28 6.86 -10.90
N LEU A 286 8.30 8.01 -10.24
CA LEU A 286 7.23 8.46 -9.36
C LEU A 286 6.55 9.64 -10.06
N GLU A 287 5.41 9.38 -10.69
CA GLU A 287 4.73 10.36 -11.55
C GLU A 287 3.27 9.99 -11.82
N VAL A 288 2.59 10.87 -12.49
CA VAL A 288 1.28 10.62 -13.09
C VAL A 288 1.45 10.67 -14.62
N GLY A 289 1.34 9.51 -15.25
CA GLY A 289 1.56 9.34 -16.68
C GLY A 289 0.29 9.46 -17.52
N SER A 290 0.47 9.30 -18.84
CA SER A 290 -0.61 9.22 -19.82
C SER A 290 -0.28 8.16 -20.87
N PHE A 291 -1.31 7.65 -21.51
CA PHE A 291 -1.19 6.71 -22.62
C PHE A 291 -2.11 7.10 -23.77
N LYS A 292 -1.59 7.04 -24.99
CA LYS A 292 -2.36 7.21 -26.22
C LYS A 292 -2.01 6.10 -27.20
N GLY A 293 -3.03 5.37 -27.66
CA GLY A 293 -2.83 4.24 -28.56
C GLY A 293 -4.12 3.48 -28.79
N SER A 294 -3.98 2.20 -29.20
CA SER A 294 -5.10 1.31 -29.42
C SER A 294 -5.23 0.29 -28.31
N THR A 295 -6.45 -0.07 -27.99
CA THR A 295 -6.80 -1.15 -27.07
C THR A 295 -7.88 -2.06 -27.68
N THR A 296 -8.26 -3.09 -26.95
CA THR A 296 -9.32 -4.03 -27.32
C THR A 296 -10.52 -3.86 -26.41
N ASN A 297 -11.69 -3.63 -26.96
CA ASN A 297 -12.96 -3.64 -26.24
C ASN A 297 -13.32 -5.05 -25.72
N LYS A 298 -14.34 -5.14 -24.86
CA LYS A 298 -14.86 -6.42 -24.34
C LYS A 298 -15.37 -7.37 -25.42
N ASP A 299 -15.79 -6.83 -26.58
CA ASP A 299 -16.27 -7.58 -27.75
C ASP A 299 -15.15 -7.97 -28.72
N GLY A 300 -13.89 -7.65 -28.40
CA GLY A 300 -12.71 -7.97 -29.21
C GLY A 300 -12.42 -6.94 -30.31
N THR A 301 -13.21 -5.87 -30.45
CA THR A 301 -12.95 -4.83 -31.46
C THR A 301 -11.82 -3.89 -31.00
N ALA A 302 -10.99 -3.45 -31.95
CA ALA A 302 -9.98 -2.44 -31.68
C ALA A 302 -10.61 -1.05 -31.50
N LYS A 303 -10.06 -0.27 -30.59
CA LYS A 303 -10.47 1.10 -30.28
C LYS A 303 -9.26 1.95 -29.95
N ASP A 304 -9.20 3.13 -30.53
CA ASP A 304 -8.22 4.12 -30.11
C ASP A 304 -8.64 4.75 -28.79
N ILE A 305 -7.66 4.88 -27.89
CA ILE A 305 -7.85 5.41 -26.54
C ILE A 305 -6.80 6.45 -26.21
N GLU A 306 -7.18 7.34 -25.32
CA GLU A 306 -6.28 8.25 -24.65
C GLU A 306 -6.63 8.22 -23.15
N TYR A 307 -5.66 7.84 -22.32
CA TYR A 307 -5.81 7.82 -20.88
C TYR A 307 -4.84 8.81 -20.24
N SER A 308 -5.31 9.53 -19.25
CA SER A 308 -4.54 10.43 -18.41
C SER A 308 -4.61 10.00 -16.94
N ALA A 309 -3.84 10.66 -16.10
CA ALA A 309 -3.82 10.43 -14.66
C ALA A 309 -3.51 8.97 -14.26
N ILE A 310 -2.63 8.31 -15.01
CA ILE A 310 -2.19 6.94 -14.72
C ILE A 310 -1.11 7.00 -13.63
N PRO A 311 -1.35 6.45 -12.41
CA PRO A 311 -0.32 6.44 -11.37
C PRO A 311 0.87 5.56 -11.78
N ASN A 312 2.09 6.05 -11.54
CA ASN A 312 3.31 5.25 -11.55
C ASN A 312 4.02 5.47 -10.22
N PHE A 313 3.91 4.49 -9.32
CA PHE A 313 4.51 4.53 -8.00
C PHE A 313 5.78 3.67 -7.97
N TYR A 314 6.91 4.27 -8.31
CA TYR A 314 8.20 3.56 -8.40
C TYR A 314 8.12 2.29 -9.25
N GLY A 315 7.43 2.35 -10.39
CA GLY A 315 7.25 1.23 -11.30
C GLY A 315 6.00 0.39 -11.10
N LEU A 316 5.18 0.65 -10.07
CA LEU A 316 3.83 0.12 -9.96
C LEU A 316 2.86 1.05 -10.69
N LYS A 317 2.24 0.55 -11.74
CA LYS A 317 1.43 1.34 -12.66
C LYS A 317 -0.04 0.98 -12.53
N ASN A 318 -0.91 1.99 -12.60
CA ASN A 318 -2.36 1.81 -12.71
C ASN A 318 -2.97 0.84 -11.68
N ASP A 319 -2.54 0.92 -10.43
CA ASP A 319 -2.84 -0.10 -9.42
C ASP A 319 -4.17 0.07 -8.68
N TYR A 320 -4.92 1.15 -8.95
CA TYR A 320 -6.27 1.39 -8.42
C TYR A 320 -7.13 2.20 -9.39
N LYS A 321 -8.43 2.23 -9.17
CA LYS A 321 -9.45 2.99 -9.93
C LYS A 321 -9.54 2.65 -11.42
N ALA A 322 -9.09 1.48 -11.83
CA ALA A 322 -9.30 0.98 -13.18
C ALA A 322 -10.20 -0.24 -13.17
N LEU A 323 -9.79 -1.30 -12.50
CA LEU A 323 -10.55 -2.54 -12.35
C LEU A 323 -10.59 -2.97 -10.90
N TRP A 324 -11.72 -3.48 -10.45
CA TRP A 324 -11.85 -4.09 -9.14
C TRP A 324 -11.01 -5.36 -9.03
N CYS A 325 -10.43 -5.58 -7.85
CA CYS A 325 -9.65 -6.76 -7.52
C CYS A 325 -10.29 -7.48 -6.32
N MET A 326 -10.89 -8.64 -6.51
CA MET A 326 -11.40 -9.43 -5.40
C MET A 326 -10.26 -10.21 -4.73
N SER A 327 -10.08 -10.02 -3.43
CA SER A 327 -9.01 -10.68 -2.66
C SER A 327 -9.30 -12.17 -2.48
N GLU A 328 -8.28 -13.02 -2.69
CA GLU A 328 -8.44 -14.47 -2.51
C GLU A 328 -8.36 -14.94 -1.05
N ASN A 329 -7.94 -14.09 -0.12
CA ASN A 329 -7.75 -14.46 1.28
C ASN A 329 -8.46 -13.52 2.27
N MET A 330 -9.58 -12.96 1.81
CA MET A 330 -10.50 -12.17 2.62
C MET A 330 -11.94 -12.59 2.32
N LEU A 331 -12.72 -12.84 3.35
CA LEU A 331 -14.16 -13.13 3.26
C LEU A 331 -14.94 -12.22 4.19
N ILE A 332 -16.09 -11.76 3.74
CA ILE A 332 -17.08 -11.09 4.56
C ILE A 332 -18.19 -12.07 4.87
N ASN A 333 -18.56 -12.18 6.15
CA ASN A 333 -19.84 -12.74 6.55
C ASN A 333 -20.81 -11.61 6.85
N CYS A 334 -21.88 -11.52 6.07
CA CYS A 334 -22.99 -10.61 6.34
C CYS A 334 -23.86 -11.23 7.43
N ASN A 335 -23.85 -10.62 8.61
CA ASN A 335 -24.59 -11.10 9.78
C ASN A 335 -26.09 -10.77 9.66
N GLU A 336 -26.91 -11.48 10.43
CA GLU A 336 -28.38 -11.27 10.44
C GLU A 336 -28.78 -9.86 10.90
N ASP A 337 -27.96 -9.20 11.71
CA ASP A 337 -28.16 -7.83 12.19
C ASP A 337 -27.75 -6.76 11.16
N GLY A 338 -27.34 -7.17 9.97
CA GLY A 338 -26.85 -6.28 8.89
C GLY A 338 -25.40 -5.83 9.04
N SER A 339 -24.73 -6.20 10.14
CA SER A 339 -23.28 -5.92 10.28
C SER A 339 -22.45 -6.89 9.45
N GLN A 340 -21.21 -6.49 9.15
CA GLN A 340 -20.28 -7.35 8.42
C GLN A 340 -19.08 -7.71 9.26
N SER A 341 -18.73 -8.98 9.22
CA SER A 341 -17.51 -9.51 9.83
C SER A 341 -16.52 -9.89 8.75
N LEU A 342 -15.33 -9.30 8.81
CA LEU A 342 -14.20 -9.71 7.98
C LEU A 342 -13.50 -10.90 8.59
N TYR A 343 -13.30 -11.91 7.78
CA TYR A 343 -12.51 -13.09 8.07
C TYR A 343 -11.31 -13.15 7.14
N ILE A 344 -10.18 -13.56 7.67
CA ILE A 344 -8.91 -13.65 6.95
C ILE A 344 -8.23 -14.99 7.27
N ASP A 345 -7.32 -15.39 6.40
CA ASP A 345 -6.31 -16.38 6.76
C ASP A 345 -5.18 -15.66 7.51
N ASP A 346 -4.89 -16.09 8.73
CA ASP A 346 -3.80 -15.54 9.55
C ASP A 346 -2.45 -16.23 9.27
N SER A 347 -2.45 -17.31 8.49
CA SER A 347 -1.25 -18.03 8.11
C SER A 347 -0.52 -17.29 6.98
N VAL A 348 0.69 -16.83 7.25
CA VAL A 348 1.57 -16.27 6.22
C VAL A 348 2.13 -17.43 5.38
N GLY A 349 1.84 -17.41 4.07
CA GLY A 349 2.46 -18.30 3.10
C GLY A 349 1.94 -19.74 3.10
N LYS A 350 0.65 -19.98 3.38
CA LYS A 350 0.09 -21.34 3.41
C LYS A 350 -1.20 -21.46 2.62
N THR A 351 -1.23 -22.48 1.80
CA THR A 351 -2.38 -23.19 1.21
C THR A 351 -3.56 -22.35 0.72
N LEU A 352 -4.25 -22.86 -0.25
CA LEU A 352 -5.50 -22.31 -0.79
C LEU A 352 -6.46 -21.91 0.33
N PHE A 353 -6.74 -20.63 0.44
CA PHE A 353 -7.76 -20.07 1.30
C PHE A 353 -9.13 -20.60 0.86
N ASN A 354 -9.90 -21.18 1.79
CA ASN A 354 -11.21 -21.70 1.46
C ASN A 354 -12.24 -20.58 1.33
N LEU A 355 -12.55 -20.21 0.10
CA LEU A 355 -13.53 -19.15 -0.19
C LEU A 355 -15.00 -19.58 -0.03
N ASN A 356 -15.27 -20.87 0.19
CA ASN A 356 -16.65 -21.39 0.29
C ASN A 356 -17.14 -21.58 1.72
N SER A 357 -16.26 -21.45 2.72
CA SER A 357 -16.63 -21.56 4.14
C SER A 357 -15.72 -20.69 5.00
N LEU A 358 -16.09 -20.51 6.27
CA LEU A 358 -15.26 -19.83 7.27
C LEU A 358 -14.31 -20.80 8.02
N ASP A 359 -14.30 -22.06 7.64
CA ASP A 359 -13.45 -23.06 8.30
C ASP A 359 -11.96 -22.73 8.10
N GLY A 360 -11.23 -22.67 9.21
CA GLY A 360 -9.80 -22.33 9.19
C GLY A 360 -9.51 -20.84 9.11
N HIS A 361 -10.52 -19.98 9.12
CA HIS A 361 -10.36 -18.54 9.08
C HIS A 361 -10.47 -17.91 10.46
N VAL A 362 -9.78 -16.78 10.66
CA VAL A 362 -9.87 -15.99 11.88
C VAL A 362 -10.72 -14.74 11.65
N LEU A 363 -11.56 -14.41 12.63
CA LEU A 363 -12.28 -13.14 12.63
C LEU A 363 -11.28 -11.99 12.81
N HIS A 364 -11.17 -11.13 11.80
CA HIS A 364 -10.37 -9.93 11.87
C HIS A 364 -11.08 -8.81 12.65
N SER A 365 -12.26 -8.44 12.21
CA SER A 365 -13.06 -7.37 12.83
C SER A 365 -14.47 -7.32 12.26
N ARG A 366 -15.31 -6.51 12.89
CA ARG A 366 -16.65 -6.18 12.40
C ARG A 366 -16.70 -4.73 11.97
N ALA A 367 -17.29 -4.45 10.80
CA ALA A 367 -17.65 -3.10 10.43
C ALA A 367 -18.82 -2.62 11.31
N PRO A 368 -18.79 -1.39 11.81
CA PRO A 368 -19.81 -0.87 12.73
C PRO A 368 -21.14 -0.52 12.05
N TYR A 369 -21.24 -0.73 10.74
CA TYR A 369 -22.36 -0.29 9.93
C TYR A 369 -23.34 -1.43 9.70
N ASN A 370 -24.62 -1.10 9.78
CA ASN A 370 -25.72 -2.00 9.44
C ASN A 370 -26.63 -1.46 8.32
N ASN A 371 -26.26 -0.32 7.72
CA ASN A 371 -27.02 0.32 6.66
C ASN A 371 -26.29 0.15 5.31
N GLU A 372 -27.05 -0.26 4.29
CA GLU A 372 -26.55 -0.34 2.92
C GLU A 372 -26.03 1.01 2.39
N GLY A 373 -25.01 0.95 1.54
CA GLY A 373 -24.50 2.06 0.77
C GLY A 373 -23.07 2.47 1.11
N TRP A 374 -22.64 3.52 0.42
CA TRP A 374 -21.30 4.05 0.52
C TRP A 374 -21.07 4.78 1.83
N LYS A 375 -19.89 4.55 2.39
CA LYS A 375 -19.37 5.19 3.61
C LYS A 375 -17.95 5.67 3.36
N TYR A 376 -17.55 6.70 4.09
CA TYR A 376 -16.15 7.07 4.24
C TYR A 376 -15.73 6.75 5.67
N PRO A 377 -14.89 5.73 5.87
CA PRO A 377 -14.41 5.38 7.19
C PRO A 377 -13.52 6.47 7.79
N LYS A 378 -13.74 6.75 9.05
CA LYS A 378 -12.90 7.62 9.87
C LYS A 378 -11.68 6.88 10.40
N ALA A 379 -11.83 5.58 10.68
CA ALA A 379 -10.77 4.73 11.16
C ALA A 379 -10.87 3.31 10.58
N TYR A 380 -9.72 2.66 10.52
CA TYR A 380 -9.58 1.26 10.11
C TYR A 380 -8.94 0.42 11.23
N ASN A 381 -9.37 -0.82 11.36
CA ASN A 381 -8.59 -1.86 11.99
C ASN A 381 -7.53 -2.33 10.96
N MET A 382 -6.26 -2.22 11.33
CA MET A 382 -5.11 -2.57 10.49
C MET A 382 -4.34 -3.77 11.04
N SER A 383 -4.92 -4.49 12.01
CA SER A 383 -4.32 -5.72 12.54
C SER A 383 -4.18 -6.77 11.44
N HIS A 384 -3.27 -7.72 11.65
CA HIS A 384 -3.05 -8.83 10.71
C HIS A 384 -2.82 -8.42 9.25
N LEU A 385 -2.31 -7.19 9.02
CA LEU A 385 -2.01 -6.66 7.68
C LEU A 385 -3.25 -6.70 6.74
N ALA A 386 -4.37 -6.23 7.25
CA ALA A 386 -5.59 -6.05 6.48
C ALA A 386 -6.26 -4.73 6.88
N PHE A 387 -6.90 -4.06 5.92
CA PHE A 387 -7.72 -2.88 6.19
C PHE A 387 -9.17 -3.29 6.34
N TRP A 388 -9.80 -2.92 7.46
CA TRP A 388 -11.24 -3.04 7.61
C TRP A 388 -11.81 -1.86 8.37
N PRO A 389 -12.91 -1.25 7.92
CA PRO A 389 -13.52 -0.12 8.59
C PRO A 389 -13.84 -0.41 10.05
N SER A 390 -13.49 0.49 10.94
CA SER A 390 -13.78 0.37 12.38
C SER A 390 -14.57 1.55 12.94
N GLU A 391 -14.62 2.68 12.24
CA GLU A 391 -15.38 3.86 12.64
C GLU A 391 -15.86 4.62 11.40
N ASP A 392 -17.11 5.07 11.41
CA ASP A 392 -17.75 5.88 10.36
C ASP A 392 -17.57 7.39 10.60
N GLY A 393 -17.82 8.20 9.57
CA GLY A 393 -17.88 9.66 9.68
C GLY A 393 -16.72 10.41 9.04
N GLY A 394 -16.01 9.77 8.13
CA GLY A 394 -15.07 10.41 7.22
C GLY A 394 -15.75 11.09 6.03
N SER A 395 -14.95 11.61 5.12
CA SER A 395 -15.36 12.16 3.82
C SER A 395 -14.21 11.97 2.82
N GLN A 396 -14.48 12.25 1.55
CA GLN A 396 -13.49 12.28 0.48
C GLN A 396 -12.22 13.09 0.82
N SER A 397 -12.36 14.17 1.57
CA SER A 397 -11.26 15.09 1.91
C SER A 397 -10.78 14.96 3.36
N THR A 398 -11.23 13.95 4.09
CA THR A 398 -10.86 13.74 5.49
C THR A 398 -10.46 12.30 5.77
N TYR A 399 -9.61 12.10 6.75
CA TYR A 399 -9.09 10.80 7.18
C TYR A 399 -8.37 10.08 6.04
N PHE A 400 -8.88 8.95 5.54
CA PHE A 400 -8.26 8.16 4.47
C PHE A 400 -8.75 8.53 3.07
N GLY A 401 -9.91 9.21 2.96
CA GLY A 401 -10.48 9.63 1.69
C GLY A 401 -11.10 8.51 0.85
N ASP A 402 -10.74 7.24 1.08
CA ASP A 402 -11.24 6.09 0.32
C ASP A 402 -12.58 5.59 0.86
N GLY A 403 -13.38 5.00 -0.03
CA GLY A 403 -14.73 4.54 0.28
C GLY A 403 -14.82 3.09 0.75
N TYR A 404 -15.90 2.80 1.44
CA TYR A 404 -16.34 1.46 1.78
C TYR A 404 -17.80 1.29 1.40
N HIS A 405 -18.11 0.24 0.65
CA HIS A 405 -19.50 -0.12 0.34
C HIS A 405 -20.01 -1.21 1.28
N ASN A 406 -21.00 -0.85 2.08
CA ASN A 406 -21.73 -1.80 2.93
C ASN A 406 -22.83 -2.48 2.11
N PRO A 407 -22.82 -3.83 1.95
CA PRO A 407 -23.85 -4.55 1.22
C PRO A 407 -25.22 -4.62 1.92
N GLY A 408 -25.37 -4.06 3.12
CA GLY A 408 -26.65 -3.93 3.80
C GLY A 408 -27.30 -5.27 4.15
N SER A 409 -28.51 -5.48 3.62
CA SER A 409 -29.33 -6.66 3.89
C SER A 409 -28.87 -7.96 3.20
N LYS A 410 -27.75 -7.95 2.47
CA LYS A 410 -27.17 -9.17 1.92
C LYS A 410 -26.84 -10.14 3.04
N SER A 411 -26.99 -11.42 2.81
CA SER A 411 -26.70 -12.47 3.81
C SER A 411 -25.65 -13.45 3.29
N GLY A 412 -24.98 -14.13 4.22
CA GLY A 412 -24.00 -15.16 3.94
C GLY A 412 -22.62 -14.61 3.51
N LEU A 413 -21.82 -15.52 2.95
CA LEU A 413 -20.43 -15.22 2.59
C LEU A 413 -20.32 -14.39 1.30
N ARG A 414 -19.44 -13.40 1.36
CA ARG A 414 -19.12 -12.50 0.25
C ARG A 414 -17.61 -12.40 0.08
N GLY A 415 -17.18 -12.15 -1.15
CA GLY A 415 -15.80 -11.76 -1.43
C GLY A 415 -15.55 -10.31 -1.07
N VAL A 416 -14.31 -9.97 -0.82
CA VAL A 416 -13.88 -8.57 -0.62
C VAL A 416 -13.32 -8.05 -1.93
N VAL A 417 -13.97 -7.02 -2.47
CA VAL A 417 -13.51 -6.29 -3.64
C VAL A 417 -12.69 -5.09 -3.20
N LEU A 418 -11.55 -4.89 -3.79
CA LEU A 418 -10.53 -3.90 -3.42
C LEU A 418 -10.24 -2.93 -4.57
N LEU A 419 -9.61 -1.78 -4.23
CA LEU A 419 -8.98 -0.80 -5.12
C LEU A 419 -9.94 0.08 -5.94
N GLY A 420 -11.19 -0.30 -6.06
CA GLY A 420 -12.18 0.42 -6.86
C GLY A 420 -11.99 0.30 -8.37
N SER A 421 -13.01 0.66 -9.13
CA SER A 421 -13.01 0.73 -10.59
C SER A 421 -13.13 2.17 -11.09
N GLY A 422 -13.04 2.36 -12.39
CA GLY A 422 -13.25 3.66 -13.04
C GLY A 422 -14.59 4.33 -12.73
N GLY A 423 -15.62 3.55 -12.36
CA GLY A 423 -16.94 4.03 -11.99
C GLY A 423 -17.08 4.48 -10.53
N ASP A 424 -16.14 4.15 -9.64
CA ASP A 424 -16.27 4.46 -8.21
C ASP A 424 -15.87 5.91 -7.86
N GLY A 425 -15.37 6.67 -8.82
CA GLY A 425 -15.00 8.08 -8.58
C GLY A 425 -14.01 8.22 -7.44
N ASP A 426 -14.35 9.07 -6.49
CA ASP A 426 -13.50 9.41 -5.35
C ASP A 426 -13.50 8.36 -4.23
N TYR A 427 -14.33 7.31 -4.34
CA TYR A 427 -14.30 6.20 -3.38
C TYR A 427 -13.12 5.26 -3.61
N ALA A 428 -12.63 5.13 -4.87
CA ALA A 428 -11.54 4.22 -5.21
C ALA A 428 -10.22 4.63 -4.53
N GLY A 429 -9.42 3.64 -4.11
CA GLY A 429 -8.11 3.90 -3.49
C GLY A 429 -7.52 2.68 -2.80
N SER A 430 -6.43 2.86 -2.08
CA SER A 430 -5.67 1.74 -1.50
C SER A 430 -6.35 1.04 -0.33
N VAL A 431 -7.31 1.69 0.32
CA VAL A 431 -8.11 1.10 1.42
C VAL A 431 -9.59 0.95 1.04
N TYR A 432 -9.92 1.16 -0.24
CA TYR A 432 -11.25 0.86 -0.76
C TYR A 432 -11.63 -0.60 -0.52
N ALA A 433 -12.86 -0.84 -0.10
CA ALA A 433 -13.43 -2.18 0.00
C ALA A 433 -14.93 -2.18 -0.30
N ASP A 434 -15.39 -3.28 -0.92
CA ASP A 434 -16.80 -3.57 -1.19
C ASP A 434 -17.07 -5.05 -0.92
N GLY A 435 -18.13 -5.34 -0.21
CA GLY A 435 -18.57 -6.70 0.14
C GLY A 435 -19.84 -7.14 -0.58
N ASN A 436 -20.22 -6.50 -1.68
CA ASN A 436 -21.52 -6.72 -2.32
C ASN A 436 -21.62 -8.02 -3.11
N ASP A 437 -20.49 -8.60 -3.54
CA ASP A 437 -20.45 -9.67 -4.53
C ASP A 437 -20.08 -11.03 -3.93
N GLY A 438 -20.68 -12.10 -4.49
CA GLY A 438 -20.35 -13.47 -4.12
C GLY A 438 -19.02 -13.93 -4.69
N VAL A 439 -18.38 -14.89 -4.04
CA VAL A 439 -17.08 -15.44 -4.47
C VAL A 439 -17.13 -16.15 -5.83
N GLY A 440 -18.31 -16.57 -6.27
CA GLY A 440 -18.54 -17.16 -7.60
C GLY A 440 -18.83 -16.17 -8.70
N ASP A 441 -19.04 -14.90 -8.37
CA ASP A 441 -19.39 -13.88 -9.36
C ASP A 441 -18.20 -13.54 -10.26
N ALA A 442 -18.50 -13.12 -11.48
CA ALA A 442 -17.51 -12.71 -12.47
C ALA A 442 -18.04 -11.49 -13.24
N ARG A 443 -17.19 -10.47 -13.40
CA ARG A 443 -17.59 -9.23 -14.08
C ARG A 443 -16.49 -8.77 -15.02
N VAL A 444 -16.88 -8.06 -16.08
CA VAL A 444 -15.93 -7.44 -17.03
C VAL A 444 -15.07 -6.33 -16.39
N SER A 445 -15.51 -5.79 -15.26
CA SER A 445 -14.78 -4.79 -14.44
C SER A 445 -13.88 -5.42 -13.38
N TRP A 446 -13.82 -6.75 -13.29
CA TRP A 446 -12.98 -7.45 -12.32
C TRP A 446 -11.74 -8.01 -12.96
N SER A 447 -10.63 -7.80 -12.29
CA SER A 447 -9.32 -8.27 -12.69
C SER A 447 -8.56 -8.84 -11.49
N ALA A 448 -7.31 -9.22 -11.72
CA ALA A 448 -6.40 -9.65 -10.70
C ALA A 448 -4.99 -9.10 -10.96
N PHE A 449 -4.27 -8.86 -9.88
CA PHE A 449 -2.81 -8.87 -9.91
C PHE A 449 -2.28 -10.21 -9.39
N LEU A 450 -1.15 -10.63 -9.90
CA LEU A 450 -0.43 -11.82 -9.45
C LEU A 450 0.65 -11.38 -8.44
N CYS A 451 0.75 -12.04 -7.30
CA CYS A 451 1.74 -11.77 -6.27
C CYS A 451 2.25 -13.05 -5.62
#